data_ac833c29edf45abb3abddb06861b9e9b
#
_entry.id   ac833c29edf45abb3abddb06861b9e9b
#
_cell.length_a   1.000
_cell.length_b   1.000
_cell.length_c   1.000
_cell.angle_alpha   90.00
_cell.angle_beta   90.00
_cell.angle_gamma   90.00
#
_symmetry.space_group_name_H-M   'P 1'
#
loop_
_entity.id
_entity.type
_entity.pdbx_description
1 polymer ?
#
loop_
_entity_poly.entity_id
_entity_poly.type
_entity_poly.pdbx_seq_one_letter_code
_entity_poly.pdbx_strand_id
1 'polypeptide(L)'
;MKARALVAWNVRRIRVDRGISQEGLAYDARVDRSYLGGIEQQSENPTIDILERIAKTLDVHLSEFFLQPPKGAAPPKTLRKGRKPVRSRRKTK
;
A
#
# COMPACT_ATOMS: atom_id res chain seq x y z
N MET A 1 2.71 12.60 12.74
CA MET A 1 1.54 12.08 11.97
C MET A 1 0.88 10.97 12.76
N LYS A 2 -0.43 10.91 12.72
CA LYS A 2 -1.14 9.88 13.46
C LYS A 2 -0.92 8.52 12.84
N ALA A 3 -1.17 7.48 13.62
CA ALA A 3 -0.87 6.13 13.18
C ALA A 3 -1.55 5.75 11.88
N ARG A 4 -2.84 6.08 11.74
CA ARG A 4 -3.53 5.76 10.50
C ARG A 4 -2.94 6.48 9.31
N ALA A 5 -2.56 7.74 9.52
CA ALA A 5 -1.95 8.52 8.45
C ALA A 5 -0.60 7.96 8.07
N LEU A 6 0.16 7.52 9.07
CA LEU A 6 1.47 6.95 8.83
C LEU A 6 1.37 5.67 7.99
N VAL A 7 0.46 4.80 8.38
CA VAL A 7 0.26 3.56 7.63
C VAL A 7 -0.25 3.84 6.23
N ALA A 8 -1.21 4.76 6.12
CA ALA A 8 -1.77 5.10 4.82
C ALA A 8 -0.69 5.60 3.87
N TRP A 9 0.16 6.49 4.38
CA TRP A 9 1.21 7.08 3.59
C TRP A 9 2.17 6.02 3.05
N ASN A 10 2.57 5.12 3.94
CA ASN A 10 3.56 4.11 3.56
C ASN A 10 2.99 3.01 2.67
N VAL A 11 1.77 2.57 2.94
CA VAL A 11 1.15 1.57 2.08
C VAL A 11 1.04 2.11 0.67
N ARG A 12 0.56 3.35 0.55
CA ARG A 12 0.42 3.95 -0.77
C ARG A 12 1.77 4.18 -1.44
N ARG A 13 2.75 4.67 -0.68
CA ARG A 13 4.08 4.91 -1.22
C ARG A 13 4.67 3.65 -1.84
N ILE A 14 4.62 2.55 -1.09
CA ILE A 14 5.23 1.32 -1.56
C ILE A 14 4.45 0.75 -2.73
N ARG A 15 3.13 0.81 -2.65
CA ARG A 15 2.28 0.31 -3.72
C ARG A 15 2.55 1.05 -5.03
N VAL A 16 2.53 2.37 -4.95
CA VAL A 16 2.75 3.19 -6.15
C VAL A 16 4.15 3.00 -6.68
N ASP A 17 5.13 2.92 -5.78
CA ASP A 17 6.51 2.71 -6.18
C ASP A 17 6.68 1.41 -6.95
N ARG A 18 5.88 0.41 -6.64
CA ARG A 18 5.95 -0.87 -7.33
C ARG A 18 5.03 -0.94 -8.54
N GLY A 19 4.32 0.15 -8.83
CA GLY A 19 3.44 0.18 -9.98
C GLY A 19 2.22 -0.69 -9.86
N ILE A 20 1.75 -0.91 -8.63
CA ILE A 20 0.61 -1.79 -8.38
C ILE A 20 -0.63 -0.95 -8.07
N SER A 21 -1.74 -1.27 -8.72
CA SER A 21 -2.99 -0.57 -8.45
C SER A 21 -3.58 -1.02 -7.12
N GLN A 22 -4.51 -0.21 -6.58
CA GLN A 22 -5.22 -0.64 -5.38
C GLN A 22 -5.94 -1.95 -5.62
N GLU A 23 -6.57 -2.05 -6.77
CA GLU A 23 -7.31 -3.27 -7.09
C GLU A 23 -6.39 -4.48 -7.15
N GLY A 24 -5.23 -4.33 -7.77
CA GLY A 24 -4.27 -5.42 -7.87
C GLY A 24 -3.74 -5.84 -6.53
N LEU A 25 -3.41 -4.87 -5.69
CA LEU A 25 -2.92 -5.19 -4.36
C LEU A 25 -3.99 -5.88 -3.52
N ALA A 26 -5.21 -5.37 -3.57
CA ALA A 26 -6.29 -5.95 -2.80
C ALA A 26 -6.54 -7.38 -3.22
N TYR A 27 -6.54 -7.61 -4.52
CA TYR A 27 -6.78 -8.95 -5.05
C TYR A 27 -5.69 -9.92 -4.56
N ASP A 28 -4.44 -9.54 -4.72
CA ASP A 28 -3.33 -10.40 -4.35
C ASP A 28 -3.23 -10.61 -2.84
N ALA A 29 -3.56 -9.60 -2.07
CA ALA A 29 -3.50 -9.70 -0.62
C ALA A 29 -4.77 -10.31 -0.02
N ARG A 30 -5.79 -10.55 -0.86
CA ARG A 30 -7.06 -11.09 -0.43
C ARG A 30 -7.75 -10.19 0.57
N VAL A 31 -7.77 -8.93 0.24
CA VAL A 31 -8.39 -7.89 1.03
C VAL A 31 -9.41 -7.22 0.15
N ASP A 32 -10.53 -6.83 0.72
CA ASP A 32 -11.54 -6.12 -0.04
C ASP A 32 -10.97 -4.80 -0.55
N ARG A 33 -11.23 -4.49 -1.82
CA ARG A 33 -10.69 -3.29 -2.43
C ARG A 33 -11.16 -2.02 -1.71
N SER A 34 -12.42 -1.98 -1.33
CA SER A 34 -12.92 -0.81 -0.61
C SER A 34 -12.20 -0.65 0.73
N TYR A 35 -11.92 -1.77 1.38
CA TYR A 35 -11.22 -1.72 2.65
C TYR A 35 -9.79 -1.21 2.47
N LEU A 36 -9.11 -1.71 1.44
CA LEU A 36 -7.77 -1.23 1.15
C LEU A 36 -7.78 0.26 0.84
N GLY A 37 -8.76 0.70 0.05
CA GLY A 37 -8.92 2.11 -0.22
C GLY A 37 -9.13 2.91 1.05
N GLY A 38 -9.91 2.35 1.98
CA GLY A 38 -10.13 3.00 3.27
C GLY A 38 -8.87 3.10 4.11
N ILE A 39 -7.99 2.10 4.02
CA ILE A 39 -6.71 2.17 4.70
C ILE A 39 -5.91 3.36 4.17
N GLU A 40 -5.85 3.50 2.86
CA GLU A 40 -5.08 4.59 2.26
C GLU A 40 -5.73 5.94 2.47
N GLN A 41 -7.02 5.97 2.75
CA GLN A 41 -7.72 7.23 3.04
C GLN A 41 -7.87 7.48 4.53
N GLN A 42 -7.27 6.62 5.35
CA GLN A 42 -7.27 6.78 6.80
C GLN A 42 -8.65 6.60 7.44
N SER A 43 -9.57 5.99 6.71
CA SER A 43 -10.90 5.77 7.25
C SER A 43 -11.06 4.38 7.84
N GLU A 44 -10.07 3.51 7.71
CA GLU A 44 -10.11 2.19 8.28
C GLU A 44 -9.02 2.02 9.32
N ASN A 45 -9.26 1.11 10.23
CA ASN A 45 -8.29 0.77 11.27
C ASN A 45 -7.92 -0.69 11.08
N PRO A 46 -6.96 -0.97 10.22
CA PRO A 46 -6.64 -2.36 9.88
C PRO A 46 -6.00 -3.09 11.05
N THR A 47 -6.25 -4.38 11.10
CA THR A 47 -5.60 -5.20 12.09
C THR A 47 -4.15 -5.43 11.69
N ILE A 48 -3.37 -5.86 12.67
CA ILE A 48 -1.99 -6.23 12.42
C ILE A 48 -1.93 -7.36 11.39
N ASP A 49 -2.86 -8.31 11.49
CA ASP A 49 -2.86 -9.42 10.56
C ASP A 49 -3.09 -8.98 9.12
N ILE A 50 -3.99 -8.02 8.93
CA ILE A 50 -4.24 -7.51 7.60
C ILE A 50 -3.02 -6.76 7.08
N LEU A 51 -2.41 -5.96 7.93
CA LEU A 51 -1.20 -5.24 7.53
C LEU A 51 -0.08 -6.20 7.16
N GLU A 52 0.06 -7.27 7.93
CA GLU A 52 1.08 -8.25 7.62
C GLU A 52 0.84 -8.90 6.26
N ARG A 53 -0.41 -9.19 5.96
CA ARG A 53 -0.77 -9.78 4.67
C ARG A 53 -0.44 -8.84 3.52
N ILE A 54 -0.73 -7.57 3.70
CA ILE A 54 -0.42 -6.57 2.69
C ILE A 54 1.09 -6.44 2.52
N ALA A 55 1.82 -6.44 3.63
CA ALA A 55 3.28 -6.33 3.57
C ALA A 55 3.88 -7.51 2.82
N LYS A 56 3.40 -8.71 3.08
CA LYS A 56 3.90 -9.88 2.37
C LYS A 56 3.63 -9.78 0.88
N THR A 57 2.45 -9.30 0.53
CA THR A 57 2.10 -9.15 -0.88
C THR A 57 3.02 -8.15 -1.56
N LEU A 58 3.37 -7.10 -0.85
CA LEU A 58 4.27 -6.08 -1.38
C LEU A 58 5.74 -6.48 -1.24
N ASP A 59 6.00 -7.60 -0.58
CA ASP A 59 7.35 -8.10 -0.37
C ASP A 59 8.20 -7.11 0.44
N VAL A 60 7.63 -6.62 1.51
CA VAL A 60 8.34 -5.74 2.44
C VAL A 60 8.08 -6.21 3.86
N HIS A 61 8.94 -5.80 4.77
CA HIS A 61 8.71 -6.07 6.18
C HIS A 61 7.61 -5.15 6.69
N LEU A 62 6.84 -5.64 7.64
CA LEU A 62 5.74 -4.85 8.21
C LEU A 62 6.21 -3.50 8.72
N SER A 63 7.42 -3.42 9.24
CA SER A 63 7.93 -2.17 9.78
C SER A 63 7.99 -1.04 8.74
N GLU A 64 8.01 -1.38 7.47
CA GLU A 64 8.03 -0.36 6.43
C GLU A 64 6.79 0.52 6.46
N PHE A 65 5.68 0.00 7.00
CA PHE A 65 4.46 0.80 7.06
C PHE A 65 4.49 1.83 8.17
N PHE A 66 5.51 1.80 9.01
CA PHE A 66 5.59 2.70 10.15
C PHE A 66 6.79 3.65 10.07
N LEU A 67 7.40 3.75 8.91
CA LEU A 67 8.51 4.68 8.72
C LEU A 67 7.97 6.09 8.63
N GLN A 68 8.67 7.00 9.30
CA GLN A 68 8.31 8.41 9.21
C GLN A 68 8.69 8.94 7.84
N PRO A 69 7.78 9.62 7.14
CA PRO A 69 8.14 10.22 5.87
C PRO A 69 9.12 11.36 6.09
N PRO A 70 9.94 11.66 5.09
CA PRO A 70 10.84 12.80 5.22
C PRO A 70 10.06 14.06 5.43
N LYS A 71 10.62 14.96 6.19
CA LYS A 71 9.98 16.23 6.46
C LYS A 71 9.75 16.97 5.16
N GLY A 72 8.52 17.41 4.98
CA GLY A 72 8.17 18.13 3.77
C GLY A 72 7.93 17.27 2.55
N ALA A 73 7.92 15.95 2.73
CA ALA A 73 7.68 15.05 1.62
C ALA A 73 6.26 15.21 1.09
N ALA A 74 6.12 15.18 -0.23
CA ALA A 74 4.81 15.24 -0.85
C ALA A 74 4.16 13.87 -0.78
N PRO A 75 2.82 13.80 -0.74
CA PRO A 75 2.15 12.51 -0.77
C PRO A 75 2.46 11.77 -2.06
N PRO A 76 2.48 10.43 -2.03
CA PRO A 76 2.71 9.67 -3.25
C PRO A 76 1.61 9.94 -4.27
N LYS A 77 1.99 9.98 -5.53
CA LYS A 77 1.02 10.18 -6.59
C LYS A 77 0.28 8.90 -6.86
N THR A 78 -0.94 9.03 -7.33
CA THR A 78 -1.68 7.86 -7.73
C THR A 78 -1.18 7.38 -9.08
N LEU A 79 -1.45 6.12 -9.35
CA LEU A 79 -1.12 5.57 -10.65
C LEU A 79 -2.07 6.12 -11.69
N ARG A 80 -1.58 6.21 -12.92
CA ARG A 80 -2.41 6.65 -14.01
C ARG A 80 -3.57 5.67 -14.22
N LYS A 81 -4.73 6.23 -14.51
CA LYS A 81 -5.89 5.42 -14.73
C LYS A 81 -5.66 4.49 -15.92
N GLY A 82 -6.10 3.27 -15.79
CA GLY A 82 -5.96 2.28 -16.85
C GLY A 82 -4.63 1.60 -16.89
N ARG A 83 -3.70 2.02 -16.04
CA ARG A 83 -2.41 1.39 -16.01
C ARG A 83 -2.50 0.01 -15.37
N LYS A 84 -1.90 -0.95 -16.02
CA LYS A 84 -1.93 -2.30 -15.49
C LYS A 84 -0.92 -2.48 -14.39
N PRO A 85 -1.22 -3.35 -13.42
CA PRO A 85 -0.23 -3.69 -12.41
C PRO A 85 0.96 -4.34 -13.07
N VAL A 86 2.11 -4.14 -12.48
CA VAL A 86 3.33 -4.64 -13.04
C VAL A 86 3.69 -5.97 -12.41
N ARG A 87 2.81 -6.93 -12.59
CA ARG A 87 3.02 -8.19 -11.94
C ARG A 87 4.13 -9.02 -12.54
N SER A 88 4.29 -8.91 -13.83
CA SER A 88 5.32 -9.70 -14.48
C SER A 88 6.70 -9.42 -13.89
N ARG A 89 6.92 -8.20 -13.48
CA ARG A 89 8.19 -7.86 -12.89
C ARG A 89 8.41 -8.56 -11.58
N ARG A 90 7.37 -8.70 -10.80
CA ARG A 90 7.51 -9.36 -9.53
C ARG A 90 7.83 -10.81 -9.70
N LYS A 91 7.32 -11.38 -10.76
CA LYS A 91 7.53 -12.79 -10.95
C LYS A 91 8.87 -13.13 -11.49
N THR A 92 9.52 -12.19 -12.04
CA THR A 92 10.79 -12.49 -12.65
C THR A 92 11.90 -12.59 -11.66
N LYS A 93 11.60 -12.42 -10.45
CA LYS A 93 12.65 -12.50 -9.48
C LYS A 93 12.87 -13.78 -8.91
#